data_3dab47d343f17593fbc91a9656a6a36c
#
_entry.id   3dab47d343f17593fbc91a9656a6a36c
#
_cell.length_a   1.000
_cell.length_b   1.000
_cell.length_c   1.000
_cell.angle_alpha   90.00
_cell.angle_beta   90.00
_cell.angle_gamma   90.00
#
_symmetry.space_group_name_H-M   'P 1'
#
loop_
_entity.id
_entity.type
_entity.pdbx_description
1 polymer ?
#
loop_
_entity_poly.entity_id
_entity_poly.type
_entity_poly.pdbx_seq_one_letter_code
_entity_poly.pdbx_strand_id
1 'polypeptide(L)'
;MNHFNQAANQWDTPEKIEQNRKYAEEIKSLAGKKEFTKILEVGCGTGLLGGQLLTSTSSLTGIDTSEGMLEVFNQKFSGNPNVHSLKVNLEQTDIEEKNFDLIISSMAFHHLQTPEKMIGKLRAKLSREGILAVIDLDKEDGTFHPDPVKMGVHHSGFAREEIESWAKKNDLHVQIKIINIIHKNDKQYPVFLAIFSH
;
A
#
# COMPACT_ATOMS: atom_id res chain seq x y z
N MET A 1 17.39 -15.38 1.74
CA MET A 1 16.05 -15.55 1.15
C MET A 1 15.14 -14.54 1.84
N ASN A 2 14.41 -13.72 1.10
CA ASN A 2 13.57 -12.65 1.65
C ASN A 2 12.46 -13.28 2.53
N HIS A 3 12.22 -12.73 3.73
CA HIS A 3 11.17 -13.16 4.66
C HIS A 3 9.80 -13.30 3.97
N PHE A 4 9.44 -12.35 3.11
CA PHE A 4 8.18 -12.34 2.38
C PHE A 4 8.03 -13.52 1.41
N ASN A 5 9.11 -13.94 0.74
CA ASN A 5 9.06 -15.13 -0.14
C ASN A 5 8.67 -16.39 0.62
N GLN A 6 9.13 -16.55 1.86
CA GLN A 6 8.82 -17.73 2.68
C GLN A 6 7.40 -17.69 3.24
N ALA A 7 6.88 -16.50 3.55
CA ALA A 7 5.57 -16.32 4.15
C ALA A 7 4.41 -16.33 3.13
N ALA A 8 4.70 -16.19 1.83
CA ALA A 8 3.72 -15.88 0.80
C ALA A 8 2.53 -16.86 0.75
N ASN A 9 2.79 -18.17 0.79
CA ASN A 9 1.74 -19.21 0.70
C ASN A 9 0.81 -19.26 1.93
N GLN A 10 1.20 -18.64 3.04
CA GLN A 10 0.41 -18.58 4.27
C GLN A 10 0.00 -17.13 4.62
N TRP A 11 0.18 -16.22 3.66
CA TRP A 11 -0.03 -14.80 3.92
C TRP A 11 -1.50 -14.43 4.09
N ASP A 12 -2.38 -15.04 3.31
CA ASP A 12 -3.80 -14.72 3.20
C ASP A 12 -4.62 -15.43 4.29
N THR A 13 -4.45 -14.99 5.54
CA THR A 13 -5.30 -15.49 6.64
C THR A 13 -6.69 -14.84 6.60
N PRO A 14 -7.73 -15.50 7.15
CA PRO A 14 -9.07 -14.91 7.22
C PRO A 14 -9.09 -13.51 7.86
N GLU A 15 -8.27 -13.30 8.89
CA GLU A 15 -8.17 -12.02 9.60
C GLU A 15 -7.59 -10.93 8.70
N LYS A 16 -6.54 -11.24 7.91
CA LYS A 16 -5.95 -10.30 6.95
C LYS A 16 -6.89 -9.98 5.80
N ILE A 17 -7.62 -10.97 5.30
CA ILE A 17 -8.63 -10.76 4.25
C ILE A 17 -9.70 -9.78 4.76
N GLU A 18 -10.26 -10.02 5.95
CA GLU A 18 -11.27 -9.15 6.54
C GLU A 18 -10.72 -7.76 6.86
N GLN A 19 -9.48 -7.67 7.33
CA GLN A 19 -8.82 -6.39 7.58
C GLN A 19 -8.68 -5.57 6.27
N ASN A 20 -8.23 -6.19 5.18
CA ASN A 20 -8.08 -5.51 3.90
C ASN A 20 -9.44 -5.13 3.28
N ARG A 21 -10.50 -5.92 3.52
CA ARG A 21 -11.86 -5.53 3.16
C ARG A 21 -12.28 -4.23 3.84
N LYS A 22 -12.05 -4.11 5.15
CA LYS A 22 -12.32 -2.88 5.92
C LYS A 22 -11.47 -1.70 5.43
N TYR A 23 -10.21 -1.93 5.11
CA TYR A 23 -9.32 -0.90 4.56
C TYR A 23 -9.84 -0.38 3.21
N ALA A 24 -10.31 -1.25 2.35
CA ALA A 24 -10.92 -0.85 1.07
C ALA A 24 -12.20 0.00 1.27
N GLU A 25 -13.02 -0.33 2.26
CA GLU A 25 -14.19 0.47 2.63
C GLU A 25 -13.80 1.86 3.17
N GLU A 26 -12.77 1.95 4.00
CA GLU A 26 -12.26 3.22 4.52
C GLU A 26 -11.68 4.10 3.39
N ILE A 27 -10.94 3.52 2.43
CA ILE A 27 -10.46 4.24 1.24
C ILE A 27 -11.64 4.82 0.46
N LYS A 28 -12.65 4.01 0.13
CA LYS A 28 -13.85 4.46 -0.60
C LYS A 28 -14.59 5.56 0.14
N SER A 29 -14.73 5.41 1.46
CA SER A 29 -15.41 6.38 2.32
C SER A 29 -14.68 7.72 2.38
N LEU A 30 -13.37 7.70 2.64
CA LEU A 30 -12.57 8.91 2.81
C LEU A 30 -12.35 9.63 1.46
N ALA A 31 -12.23 8.86 0.37
CA ALA A 31 -12.14 9.40 -0.99
C ALA A 31 -13.47 9.96 -1.53
N GLY A 32 -14.60 9.67 -0.88
CA GLY A 32 -15.93 10.01 -1.40
C GLY A 32 -16.25 9.34 -2.74
N LYS A 33 -15.58 8.22 -3.07
CA LYS A 33 -15.64 7.55 -4.37
C LYS A 33 -15.84 6.05 -4.17
N LYS A 34 -16.81 5.47 -4.86
CA LYS A 34 -17.19 4.05 -4.69
C LYS A 34 -16.37 3.08 -5.55
N GLU A 35 -15.91 3.54 -6.71
CA GLU A 35 -15.26 2.70 -7.71
C GLU A 35 -14.02 3.39 -8.29
N PHE A 36 -13.04 2.58 -8.64
CA PHE A 36 -11.81 3.00 -9.29
C PHE A 36 -11.59 2.11 -10.52
N THR A 37 -11.16 2.70 -11.63
CA THR A 37 -11.03 2.00 -12.90
C THR A 37 -9.59 1.58 -13.22
N LYS A 38 -8.61 2.39 -12.84
CA LYS A 38 -7.19 2.06 -13.05
C LYS A 38 -6.42 2.18 -11.73
N ILE A 39 -6.07 1.02 -11.18
CA ILE A 39 -5.48 0.90 -9.83
C ILE A 39 -4.01 0.46 -9.94
N LEU A 40 -3.14 1.12 -9.19
CA LEU A 40 -1.77 0.66 -8.92
C LEU A 40 -1.65 0.29 -7.44
N GLU A 41 -1.13 -0.89 -7.13
CA GLU A 41 -0.80 -1.29 -5.77
C GLU A 41 0.71 -1.43 -5.60
N VAL A 42 1.31 -0.62 -4.72
CA VAL A 42 2.75 -0.59 -4.44
C VAL A 42 3.03 -1.38 -3.17
N GLY A 43 3.91 -2.39 -3.25
CA GLY A 43 4.07 -3.39 -2.21
C GLY A 43 2.83 -4.29 -2.13
N CYS A 44 2.36 -4.76 -3.29
CA CYS A 44 1.06 -5.45 -3.39
C CYS A 44 1.00 -6.79 -2.64
N GLY A 45 2.16 -7.39 -2.32
CA GLY A 45 2.18 -8.72 -1.74
C GLY A 45 1.37 -9.70 -2.57
N THR A 46 0.40 -10.36 -1.93
CA THR A 46 -0.53 -11.29 -2.60
C THR A 46 -1.76 -10.61 -3.21
N GLY A 47 -1.84 -9.25 -3.19
CA GLY A 47 -2.96 -8.48 -3.75
C GLY A 47 -4.22 -8.50 -2.88
N LEU A 48 -4.07 -8.54 -1.56
CA LEU A 48 -5.22 -8.57 -0.65
C LEU A 48 -6.05 -7.30 -0.73
N LEU A 49 -5.42 -6.12 -0.71
CA LEU A 49 -6.13 -4.85 -0.71
C LEU A 49 -6.64 -4.49 -2.11
N GLY A 50 -5.78 -4.58 -3.14
CA GLY A 50 -6.17 -4.29 -4.52
C GLY A 50 -7.33 -5.17 -4.98
N GLY A 51 -7.33 -6.44 -4.61
CA GLY A 51 -8.41 -7.37 -4.91
C GLY A 51 -9.76 -6.95 -4.33
N GLN A 52 -9.82 -6.28 -3.16
CA GLN A 52 -11.06 -5.76 -2.56
C GLN A 52 -11.59 -4.49 -3.25
N LEU A 53 -10.75 -3.85 -4.05
CA LEU A 53 -11.08 -2.62 -4.76
C LEU A 53 -11.49 -2.86 -6.22
N LEU A 54 -11.23 -4.08 -6.74
CA LEU A 54 -11.59 -4.47 -8.10
C LEU A 54 -13.11 -4.51 -8.30
N THR A 55 -13.53 -4.05 -9.47
CA THR A 55 -14.87 -4.23 -10.05
C THR A 55 -14.72 -4.94 -11.39
N SER A 56 -15.83 -5.23 -12.06
CA SER A 56 -15.80 -5.85 -13.41
C SER A 56 -15.15 -4.96 -14.48
N THR A 57 -15.03 -3.65 -14.21
CA THR A 57 -14.46 -2.66 -15.14
C THR A 57 -13.09 -2.15 -14.74
N SER A 58 -12.58 -2.59 -13.59
CA SER A 58 -11.28 -2.14 -13.08
C SER A 58 -10.11 -2.90 -13.71
N SER A 59 -8.97 -2.22 -13.78
CA SER A 59 -7.66 -2.84 -13.98
C SER A 59 -6.78 -2.63 -12.74
N LEU A 60 -5.93 -3.61 -12.44
CA LEU A 60 -4.99 -3.57 -11.31
C LEU A 60 -3.59 -3.94 -11.77
N THR A 61 -2.66 -3.05 -11.55
CA THR A 61 -1.22 -3.32 -11.65
C THR A 61 -0.66 -3.47 -10.24
N GLY A 62 -0.21 -4.67 -9.87
CA GLY A 62 0.47 -4.94 -8.60
C GLY A 62 1.99 -4.84 -8.76
N ILE A 63 2.67 -4.14 -7.86
CA ILE A 63 4.13 -4.05 -7.86
C ILE A 63 4.67 -4.56 -6.52
N ASP A 64 5.62 -5.48 -6.57
CA ASP A 64 6.35 -5.96 -5.40
C ASP A 64 7.78 -6.35 -5.76
N THR A 65 8.64 -6.45 -4.76
CA THR A 65 10.02 -6.97 -4.91
C THR A 65 10.12 -8.47 -4.61
N SER A 66 9.12 -9.02 -3.93
CA SER A 66 9.05 -10.42 -3.51
C SER A 66 8.45 -11.29 -4.61
N GLU A 67 9.28 -12.17 -5.19
CA GLU A 67 8.84 -13.11 -6.22
C GLU A 67 7.77 -14.07 -5.70
N GLY A 68 7.95 -14.61 -4.48
CA GLY A 68 6.96 -15.52 -3.88
C GLY A 68 5.60 -14.85 -3.64
N MET A 69 5.57 -13.57 -3.25
CA MET A 69 4.32 -12.82 -3.15
C MET A 69 3.63 -12.68 -4.51
N LEU A 70 4.40 -12.33 -5.55
CA LEU A 70 3.88 -12.18 -6.90
C LEU A 70 3.42 -13.50 -7.53
N GLU A 71 4.02 -14.62 -7.18
CA GLU A 71 3.53 -15.95 -7.60
C GLU A 71 2.11 -16.20 -7.06
N VAL A 72 1.88 -15.94 -5.76
CA VAL A 72 0.54 -16.07 -5.16
C VAL A 72 -0.45 -15.06 -5.75
N PHE A 73 -0.01 -13.81 -5.96
CA PHE A 73 -0.81 -12.78 -6.65
C PHE A 73 -1.27 -13.26 -8.03
N ASN A 74 -0.33 -13.70 -8.87
CA ASN A 74 -0.62 -14.15 -10.23
C ASN A 74 -1.52 -15.38 -10.27
N GLN A 75 -1.33 -16.31 -9.34
CA GLN A 75 -2.20 -17.48 -9.20
C GLN A 75 -3.63 -17.06 -8.83
N LYS A 76 -3.78 -16.15 -7.85
CA LYS A 76 -5.08 -15.64 -7.39
C LYS A 76 -5.86 -14.96 -8.51
N PHE A 77 -5.19 -14.19 -9.36
CA PHE A 77 -5.83 -13.39 -10.41
C PHE A 77 -5.68 -13.99 -11.82
N SER A 78 -5.25 -15.24 -11.95
CA SER A 78 -4.94 -15.89 -13.24
C SER A 78 -6.08 -15.89 -14.26
N GLY A 79 -7.34 -15.79 -13.81
CA GLY A 79 -8.52 -15.71 -14.69
C GLY A 79 -8.94 -14.27 -15.08
N ASN A 80 -8.26 -13.24 -14.59
CA ASN A 80 -8.63 -11.85 -14.85
C ASN A 80 -7.60 -11.16 -15.75
N PRO A 81 -7.89 -10.91 -17.05
CA PRO A 81 -6.95 -10.31 -17.99
C PRO A 81 -6.63 -8.84 -17.68
N ASN A 82 -7.40 -8.18 -16.82
CA ASN A 82 -7.18 -6.80 -16.42
C ASN A 82 -6.30 -6.67 -15.19
N VAL A 83 -5.80 -7.78 -14.66
CA VAL A 83 -4.93 -7.79 -13.47
C VAL A 83 -3.57 -8.38 -13.83
N HIS A 84 -2.51 -7.64 -13.54
CA HIS A 84 -1.14 -8.11 -13.76
C HIS A 84 -0.21 -7.61 -12.67
N SER A 85 0.94 -8.25 -12.53
CA SER A 85 1.95 -7.86 -11.57
C SER A 85 3.30 -7.60 -12.21
N LEU A 86 4.11 -6.76 -11.56
CA LEU A 86 5.47 -6.42 -11.98
C LEU A 86 6.42 -6.60 -10.78
N LYS A 87 7.51 -7.34 -11.01
CA LYS A 87 8.60 -7.42 -10.03
C LYS A 87 9.52 -6.21 -10.20
N VAL A 88 9.26 -5.15 -9.45
CA VAL A 88 9.98 -3.87 -9.56
C VAL A 88 10.24 -3.28 -8.18
N ASN A 89 11.46 -2.81 -7.96
CA ASN A 89 11.76 -1.89 -6.86
C ASN A 89 11.62 -0.45 -7.36
N LEU A 90 10.52 0.22 -7.00
CA LEU A 90 10.24 1.59 -7.42
C LEU A 90 11.23 2.63 -6.91
N GLU A 91 12.03 2.34 -5.88
CA GLU A 91 13.11 3.25 -5.46
C GLU A 91 14.27 3.27 -6.46
N GLN A 92 14.47 2.18 -7.22
CA GLN A 92 15.57 2.02 -8.17
C GLN A 92 15.15 2.19 -9.62
N THR A 93 13.96 1.69 -9.96
CA THR A 93 13.45 1.65 -11.34
C THR A 93 12.07 2.30 -11.38
N ASP A 94 11.75 2.95 -12.48
CA ASP A 94 10.40 3.49 -12.70
C ASP A 94 9.57 2.56 -13.59
N ILE A 95 8.24 2.75 -13.57
CA ILE A 95 7.30 2.14 -14.52
C ILE A 95 6.79 3.19 -15.49
N GLU A 96 6.52 2.79 -16.72
CA GLU A 96 6.02 3.71 -17.74
C GLU A 96 4.54 4.05 -17.55
N GLU A 97 3.78 3.16 -16.96
CA GLU A 97 2.35 3.34 -16.73
C GLU A 97 2.02 4.58 -15.90
N LYS A 98 0.96 5.28 -16.33
CA LYS A 98 0.46 6.53 -15.72
C LYS A 98 -1.06 6.58 -15.79
N ASN A 99 -1.61 7.70 -15.31
CA ASN A 99 -3.04 8.01 -15.30
C ASN A 99 -3.84 7.02 -14.44
N PHE A 100 -3.28 6.65 -13.29
CA PHE A 100 -4.01 5.89 -12.27
C PHE A 100 -5.01 6.80 -11.56
N ASP A 101 -6.23 6.34 -11.41
CA ASP A 101 -7.23 7.03 -10.61
C ASP A 101 -7.17 6.64 -9.12
N LEU A 102 -6.50 5.52 -8.84
CA LEU A 102 -6.10 5.15 -7.48
C LEU A 102 -4.69 4.53 -7.47
N ILE A 103 -3.83 5.06 -6.63
CA ILE A 103 -2.61 4.38 -6.22
C ILE A 103 -2.75 4.03 -4.76
N ILE A 104 -2.49 2.77 -4.40
CA ILE A 104 -2.56 2.29 -3.02
C ILE A 104 -1.24 1.68 -2.58
N SER A 105 -0.96 1.79 -1.29
CA SER A 105 0.08 1.02 -0.62
C SER A 105 -0.37 0.72 0.80
N SER A 106 -0.23 -0.53 1.23
CA SER A 106 -0.62 -0.95 2.58
C SER A 106 0.50 -1.70 3.27
N MET A 107 0.94 -1.19 4.43
CA MET A 107 1.97 -1.79 5.27
C MET A 107 3.29 -2.05 4.50
N ALA A 108 3.67 -1.13 3.61
CA ALA A 108 4.86 -1.25 2.78
C ALA A 108 5.76 0.01 2.78
N PHE A 109 5.22 1.18 3.12
CA PHE A 109 6.00 2.42 3.14
C PHE A 109 7.11 2.42 4.20
N HIS A 110 6.91 1.75 5.34
CA HIS A 110 7.94 1.63 6.36
C HIS A 110 9.17 0.79 5.93
N HIS A 111 9.07 0.07 4.80
CA HIS A 111 10.20 -0.61 4.16
C HIS A 111 10.95 0.24 3.14
N LEU A 112 10.45 1.40 2.75
CA LEU A 112 11.12 2.30 1.83
C LEU A 112 12.27 3.05 2.52
N GLN A 113 13.35 3.30 1.79
CA GLN A 113 14.44 4.14 2.30
C GLN A 113 14.07 5.63 2.26
N THR A 114 13.31 6.03 1.22
CA THR A 114 12.95 7.43 0.97
C THR A 114 11.44 7.61 0.69
N PRO A 115 10.56 7.44 1.71
CA PRO A 115 9.10 7.53 1.55
C PRO A 115 8.65 8.86 0.92
N GLU A 116 9.23 9.99 1.34
CA GLU A 116 8.92 11.31 0.79
C GLU A 116 9.15 11.39 -0.74
N LYS A 117 10.28 10.87 -1.22
CA LYS A 117 10.56 10.84 -2.67
C LYS A 117 9.58 9.92 -3.41
N MET A 118 9.15 8.85 -2.74
CA MET A 118 8.15 7.95 -3.31
C MET A 118 6.81 8.65 -3.51
N ILE A 119 6.35 9.48 -2.58
CA ILE A 119 5.13 10.30 -2.76
C ILE A 119 5.21 11.12 -4.04
N GLY A 120 6.32 11.83 -4.27
CA GLY A 120 6.52 12.63 -5.49
C GLY A 120 6.52 11.79 -6.78
N LYS A 121 7.15 10.61 -6.72
CA LYS A 121 7.18 9.67 -7.85
C LYS A 121 5.80 9.13 -8.18
N LEU A 122 5.00 8.77 -7.16
CA LEU A 122 3.65 8.26 -7.33
C LEU A 122 2.67 9.36 -7.75
N ARG A 123 2.82 10.60 -7.24
CA ARG A 123 2.06 11.77 -7.72
C ARG A 123 2.13 11.92 -9.24
N ALA A 124 3.32 11.79 -9.81
CA ALA A 124 3.53 11.92 -11.27
C ALA A 124 2.83 10.84 -12.10
N LYS A 125 2.31 9.80 -11.45
CA LYS A 125 1.57 8.69 -12.08
C LYS A 125 0.06 8.80 -11.90
N LEU A 126 -0.42 9.68 -11.05
CA LEU A 126 -1.84 9.92 -10.88
C LEU A 126 -2.47 10.58 -12.11
N SER A 127 -3.72 10.26 -12.37
CA SER A 127 -4.57 11.07 -13.23
C SER A 127 -4.92 12.40 -12.55
N ARG A 128 -5.53 13.32 -13.28
CA ARG A 128 -5.89 14.65 -12.75
C ARG A 128 -6.76 14.58 -11.48
N GLU A 129 -7.68 13.61 -11.42
CA GLU A 129 -8.59 13.40 -10.28
C GLU A 129 -8.20 12.13 -9.48
N GLY A 130 -7.01 11.62 -9.74
CA GLY A 130 -6.49 10.44 -9.06
C GLY A 130 -6.07 10.76 -7.63
N ILE A 131 -6.10 9.72 -6.81
CA ILE A 131 -5.67 9.80 -5.41
C ILE A 131 -4.60 8.75 -5.10
N LEU A 132 -3.73 9.07 -4.15
CA LEU A 132 -2.79 8.14 -3.55
C LEU A 132 -3.23 7.85 -2.11
N ALA A 133 -3.52 6.59 -1.81
CA ALA A 133 -3.91 6.13 -0.49
C ALA A 133 -2.77 5.29 0.14
N VAL A 134 -2.21 5.79 1.23
CA VAL A 134 -1.16 5.10 2.00
C VAL A 134 -1.74 4.65 3.33
N ILE A 135 -1.67 3.35 3.60
CA ILE A 135 -2.00 2.74 4.89
C ILE A 135 -0.71 2.24 5.51
N ASP A 136 -0.37 2.73 6.70
CA ASP A 136 0.83 2.29 7.41
C ASP A 136 0.70 2.54 8.91
N LEU A 137 1.72 2.15 9.66
CA LEU A 137 1.82 2.36 11.10
C LEU A 137 1.96 3.84 11.43
N ASP A 138 1.18 4.32 12.37
CA ASP A 138 1.49 5.55 13.09
C ASP A 138 2.83 5.40 13.83
N LYS A 139 3.49 6.52 14.15
CA LYS A 139 4.80 6.51 14.79
C LYS A 139 4.78 5.63 16.04
N GLU A 140 5.70 4.69 16.12
CA GLU A 140 5.82 3.74 17.21
C GLU A 140 7.26 3.65 17.73
N ASP A 141 7.49 2.88 18.79
CA ASP A 141 8.75 2.83 19.54
C ASP A 141 9.76 1.79 19.01
N GLY A 142 9.57 1.26 17.79
CA GLY A 142 10.43 0.25 17.16
C GLY A 142 10.13 -1.19 17.59
N THR A 143 9.03 -1.44 18.29
CA THR A 143 8.71 -2.76 18.85
C THR A 143 7.65 -3.54 18.06
N PHE A 144 7.09 -2.94 17.02
CA PHE A 144 6.10 -3.63 16.17
C PHE A 144 6.71 -4.83 15.44
N HIS A 145 7.90 -4.67 14.86
CA HIS A 145 8.59 -5.75 14.15
C HIS A 145 9.57 -6.48 15.09
N PRO A 146 9.55 -7.83 15.15
CA PRO A 146 10.42 -8.58 16.07
C PRO A 146 11.90 -8.50 15.68
N ASP A 147 12.21 -8.33 14.41
CA ASP A 147 13.57 -8.15 13.89
C ASP A 147 13.54 -7.17 12.70
N PRO A 148 13.48 -5.85 12.97
CA PRO A 148 13.35 -4.84 11.92
C PRO A 148 14.43 -4.95 10.83
N VAL A 149 15.66 -5.23 11.20
CA VAL A 149 16.80 -5.32 10.28
C VAL A 149 16.62 -6.48 9.29
N LYS A 150 16.32 -7.69 9.80
CA LYS A 150 16.08 -8.86 8.93
C LYS A 150 14.83 -8.71 8.07
N MET A 151 13.83 -7.97 8.56
CA MET A 151 12.60 -7.71 7.83
C MET A 151 12.71 -6.53 6.85
N GLY A 152 13.87 -5.84 6.80
CA GLY A 152 14.08 -4.71 5.89
C GLY A 152 13.24 -3.48 6.24
N VAL A 153 12.99 -3.27 7.55
CA VAL A 153 12.25 -2.11 8.05
C VAL A 153 13.21 -0.93 8.21
N HIS A 154 12.87 0.19 7.59
CA HIS A 154 13.65 1.43 7.68
C HIS A 154 13.01 2.48 8.60
N HIS A 155 11.69 2.39 8.83
CA HIS A 155 10.94 3.36 9.63
C HIS A 155 10.03 2.67 10.65
N SER A 156 10.02 3.15 11.89
CA SER A 156 9.08 2.72 12.95
C SER A 156 7.79 3.54 12.87
N GLY A 157 7.04 3.35 11.79
CA GLY A 157 5.85 4.15 11.49
C GLY A 157 6.17 5.62 11.18
N PHE A 158 5.14 6.41 10.94
CA PHE A 158 5.25 7.80 10.49
C PHE A 158 4.37 8.74 11.34
N ALA A 159 4.94 9.85 11.77
CA ALA A 159 4.18 10.87 12.46
C ALA A 159 3.29 11.66 11.48
N ARG A 160 2.16 12.17 11.96
CA ARG A 160 1.24 12.99 11.18
C ARG A 160 1.96 14.16 10.49
N GLU A 161 2.84 14.84 11.20
CA GLU A 161 3.58 16.01 10.72
C GLU A 161 4.54 15.63 9.56
N GLU A 162 5.10 14.42 9.57
CA GLU A 162 5.92 13.92 8.48
C GLU A 162 5.07 13.74 7.21
N ILE A 163 3.90 13.13 7.33
CA ILE A 163 2.96 12.87 6.22
C ILE A 163 2.45 14.20 5.63
N GLU A 164 2.08 15.17 6.49
CA GLU A 164 1.67 16.51 6.08
C GLU A 164 2.81 17.27 5.37
N SER A 165 4.05 17.11 5.83
CA SER A 165 5.25 17.64 5.16
C SER A 165 5.44 17.06 3.78
N TRP A 166 5.24 15.74 3.61
CA TRP A 166 5.33 15.09 2.29
C TRP A 166 4.29 15.64 1.32
N ALA A 167 3.05 15.81 1.78
CA ALA A 167 1.99 16.42 0.98
C ALA A 167 2.37 17.82 0.52
N LYS A 168 2.78 18.68 1.45
CA LYS A 168 3.16 20.07 1.17
C LYS A 168 4.32 20.17 0.17
N LYS A 169 5.37 19.35 0.33
CA LYS A 169 6.54 19.34 -0.58
C LYS A 169 6.21 18.86 -1.98
N ASN A 170 5.11 18.15 -2.14
CA ASN A 170 4.67 17.61 -3.42
C ASN A 170 3.43 18.33 -3.98
N ASP A 171 3.05 19.51 -3.46
CA ASP A 171 1.86 20.26 -3.86
C ASP A 171 0.60 19.38 -3.87
N LEU A 172 0.38 18.63 -2.79
CA LEU A 172 -0.77 17.76 -2.58
C LEU A 172 -1.52 18.17 -1.32
N HIS A 173 -2.83 17.98 -1.33
CA HIS A 173 -3.63 17.93 -0.12
C HIS A 173 -3.54 16.54 0.52
N VAL A 174 -3.68 16.46 1.84
CA VAL A 174 -3.73 15.15 2.54
C VAL A 174 -4.82 15.14 3.59
N GLN A 175 -5.57 14.04 3.64
CA GLN A 175 -6.47 13.70 4.73
C GLN A 175 -5.93 12.47 5.45
N ILE A 176 -5.84 12.52 6.78
CA ILE A 176 -5.27 11.44 7.60
C ILE A 176 -6.30 11.00 8.63
N LYS A 177 -6.54 9.70 8.70
CA LYS A 177 -7.46 9.06 9.66
C LYS A 177 -6.82 7.80 10.24
N ILE A 178 -6.92 7.59 11.55
CA ILE A 178 -6.62 6.28 12.15
C ILE A 178 -7.79 5.35 11.82
N ILE A 179 -7.49 4.23 11.15
CA ILE A 179 -8.48 3.27 10.65
C ILE A 179 -8.43 1.91 11.33
N ASN A 180 -7.38 1.64 12.09
CA ASN A 180 -7.23 0.39 12.84
C ASN A 180 -6.28 0.58 14.01
N ILE A 181 -6.34 -0.33 14.99
CA ILE A 181 -5.35 -0.48 16.06
C ILE A 181 -4.96 -1.96 16.12
N ILE A 182 -3.70 -2.24 15.82
CA ILE A 182 -3.16 -3.59 15.94
C ILE A 182 -2.71 -3.82 17.38
N HIS A 183 -3.24 -4.86 18.02
CA HIS A 183 -2.85 -5.28 19.35
C HIS A 183 -1.79 -6.38 19.24
N LYS A 184 -0.63 -6.16 19.84
CA LYS A 184 0.49 -7.11 19.81
C LYS A 184 1.38 -6.92 21.04
N ASN A 185 1.71 -8.01 21.75
CA ASN A 185 2.61 -7.98 22.92
C ASN A 185 2.20 -6.94 23.97
N ASP A 186 0.91 -6.90 24.33
CA ASP A 186 0.30 -5.94 25.27
C ASP A 186 0.44 -4.46 24.88
N LYS A 187 0.82 -4.18 23.63
CA LYS A 187 0.90 -2.85 23.05
C LYS A 187 -0.15 -2.62 21.98
N GLN A 188 -0.42 -1.35 21.73
CA GLN A 188 -1.32 -0.88 20.69
C GLN A 188 -0.52 -0.14 19.61
N TYR A 189 -0.76 -0.50 18.36
CA TYR A 189 -0.11 0.11 17.21
C TYR A 189 -1.19 0.66 16.27
N PRO A 190 -1.44 1.99 16.32
CA PRO A 190 -2.40 2.60 15.42
C PRO A 190 -1.94 2.48 13.97
N VAL A 191 -2.90 2.29 13.07
CA VAL A 191 -2.70 2.26 11.63
C VAL A 191 -3.47 3.43 11.03
N PHE A 192 -2.78 4.28 10.29
CA PHE A 192 -3.40 5.39 9.59
C PHE A 192 -3.74 5.03 8.15
N LEU A 193 -4.71 5.74 7.59
CA LEU A 193 -4.94 5.94 6.16
C LEU A 193 -4.67 7.42 5.86
N ALA A 194 -3.75 7.69 4.94
CA ALA A 194 -3.50 9.01 4.38
C ALA A 194 -3.91 9.02 2.91
N ILE A 195 -4.86 9.89 2.55
CA ILE A 195 -5.26 10.12 1.15
C ILE A 195 -4.67 11.43 0.68
N PHE A 196 -3.80 11.34 -0.32
CA PHE A 196 -3.22 12.47 -1.02
C PHE A 196 -3.97 12.72 -2.33
N SER A 197 -4.27 14.00 -2.63
CA SER A 197 -4.95 14.45 -3.85
C SER A 197 -4.37 15.78 -4.34
N HIS A 198 -4.60 16.08 -5.64
CA HIS A 198 -4.25 17.38 -6.23
C HIS A 198 -5.07 18.52 -5.66
#